data_f43256769eb9f475a8e5dc697f4f3b57
#
_entry.id   f43256769eb9f475a8e5dc697f4f3b57
#
_cell.length_a   1.000
_cell.length_b   1.000
_cell.length_c   1.000
_cell.angle_alpha   90.00
_cell.angle_beta   90.00
_cell.angle_gamma   90.00
#
_symmetry.space_group_name_H-M   'P 1'
#
loop_
_entity.id
_entity.type
_entity.pdbx_description
1 polymer ?
#
loop_
_entity_poly.entity_id
_entity_poly.type
_entity_poly.pdbx_seq_one_letter_code
_entity_poly.pdbx_strand_id
1 'polypeptide(L)'
;MLKLNDIITIDAEKLTYGGDCIGRWGENNFVIFIKNAVVGDKLKVKITSLNKTYAKAEIVEAVNPSKKRIKALCPIYNACGSCQLQNYDYNFLIEQKQKILEDIFKGFNVKILPFIKSPKISEYRCKIQYPARQTKNSKRILMGYFKNNSHELTNIKFCPMQPDIINEITQYIRDNWVSGCYDEKNNQGLLKNVIFRINSSLDSILIVFVLNTNKEKFKKSEIETFFKKLIKTYPVIKGVFVNFNDKKSNSILGKTTEKIIGEDFI
;
A
#
# COMPACT_ATOMS: atom_id res chain seq x y z
N MET A 1 -13.82 23.30 -24.82
CA MET A 1 -14.05 23.12 -23.37
C MET A 1 -13.85 21.65 -23.08
N LEU A 2 -13.05 21.31 -22.06
CA LEU A 2 -12.73 19.91 -21.68
C LEU A 2 -13.97 19.21 -21.11
N LYS A 3 -14.16 17.93 -21.46
CA LYS A 3 -15.29 17.10 -20.99
C LYS A 3 -14.81 15.82 -20.34
N LEU A 4 -15.67 15.20 -19.53
CA LEU A 4 -15.43 13.87 -18.97
C LEU A 4 -15.29 12.86 -20.13
N ASN A 5 -14.33 11.95 -20.01
CA ASN A 5 -13.93 10.95 -21.01
C ASN A 5 -13.21 11.49 -22.25
N ASP A 6 -12.97 12.79 -22.37
CA ASP A 6 -12.10 13.30 -23.44
C ASP A 6 -10.72 12.66 -23.37
N ILE A 7 -10.13 12.41 -24.53
CA ILE A 7 -8.76 11.94 -24.67
C ILE A 7 -7.93 13.09 -25.25
N ILE A 8 -6.92 13.50 -24.50
CA ILE A 8 -6.03 14.60 -24.87
C ILE A 8 -4.57 14.19 -24.80
N THR A 9 -3.72 14.91 -25.50
CA THR A 9 -2.26 14.80 -25.38
C THR A 9 -1.75 15.91 -24.47
N ILE A 10 -0.92 15.57 -23.48
CA ILE A 10 -0.43 16.49 -22.47
C ILE A 10 0.98 16.10 -22.01
N ASP A 11 1.78 17.09 -21.65
CA ASP A 11 3.10 16.89 -21.05
C ASP A 11 2.98 16.84 -19.53
N ALA A 12 3.67 15.88 -18.89
CA ALA A 12 3.77 15.78 -17.44
C ALA A 12 4.89 16.70 -16.96
N GLU A 13 4.52 17.84 -16.38
CA GLU A 13 5.45 18.93 -16.08
C GLU A 13 6.06 18.83 -14.68
N LYS A 14 5.28 18.40 -13.69
CA LYS A 14 5.67 18.50 -12.30
C LYS A 14 5.06 17.39 -11.45
N LEU A 15 5.88 16.79 -10.58
CA LEU A 15 5.40 15.87 -9.54
C LEU A 15 4.78 16.65 -8.39
N THR A 16 3.62 16.19 -7.89
CA THR A 16 2.97 16.75 -6.71
C THR A 16 3.25 15.92 -5.46
N TYR A 17 3.00 16.50 -4.29
CA TYR A 17 3.13 15.82 -3.00
C TYR A 17 2.33 14.52 -2.92
N GLY A 18 1.15 14.46 -3.55
CA GLY A 18 0.28 13.28 -3.59
C GLY A 18 0.78 12.14 -4.48
N GLY A 19 1.84 12.36 -5.27
CA GLY A 19 2.41 11.35 -6.17
C GLY A 19 1.86 11.38 -7.59
N ASP A 20 0.82 12.17 -7.89
CA ASP A 20 0.38 12.43 -9.26
C ASP A 20 1.27 13.50 -9.91
N CYS A 21 1.50 13.41 -11.21
CA CYS A 21 2.05 14.55 -11.97
C CYS A 21 0.94 15.51 -12.35
N ILE A 22 1.29 16.78 -12.54
CA ILE A 22 0.44 17.75 -13.18
C ILE A 22 0.97 18.09 -14.59
N GLY A 23 0.03 18.33 -15.48
CA GLY A 23 0.25 19.01 -16.75
C GLY A 23 -0.78 20.14 -16.90
N ARG A 24 -0.56 21.05 -17.86
CA ARG A 24 -1.46 22.16 -18.15
C ARG A 24 -2.06 22.02 -19.54
N TRP A 25 -3.33 22.29 -19.63
CA TRP A 25 -4.07 22.14 -20.88
C TRP A 25 -4.82 23.42 -21.29
N GLY A 26 -4.73 23.73 -22.60
CA GLY A 26 -5.39 24.90 -23.21
C GLY A 26 -4.76 26.24 -22.80
N GLU A 27 -5.27 27.31 -23.38
CA GLU A 27 -4.76 28.69 -23.19
C GLU A 27 -4.86 29.14 -21.71
N ASN A 28 -5.83 28.64 -20.97
CA ASN A 28 -6.07 28.98 -19.57
C ASN A 28 -5.17 28.20 -18.59
N ASN A 29 -4.22 27.40 -19.07
CA ASN A 29 -3.34 26.59 -18.22
C ASN A 29 -4.09 25.71 -17.22
N PHE A 30 -5.21 25.11 -17.65
CA PHE A 30 -6.05 24.30 -16.79
C PHE A 30 -5.28 23.08 -16.27
N VAL A 31 -5.26 22.90 -14.93
CA VAL A 31 -4.45 21.87 -14.27
C VAL A 31 -5.10 20.49 -14.42
N ILE A 32 -4.30 19.51 -14.85
CA ILE A 32 -4.71 18.11 -14.95
C ILE A 32 -3.76 17.25 -14.14
N PHE A 33 -4.29 16.53 -13.15
CA PHE A 33 -3.56 15.54 -12.36
C PHE A 33 -3.54 14.21 -13.12
N ILE A 34 -2.34 13.67 -13.33
CA ILE A 34 -2.12 12.46 -14.13
C ILE A 34 -1.48 11.40 -13.22
N LYS A 35 -2.25 10.36 -12.94
CA LYS A 35 -1.78 9.25 -12.10
C LYS A 35 -0.72 8.43 -12.83
N ASN A 36 0.32 7.98 -12.08
CA ASN A 36 1.43 7.18 -12.59
C ASN A 36 2.24 7.83 -13.74
N ALA A 37 2.11 9.13 -13.96
CA ALA A 37 2.97 9.86 -14.88
C ALA A 37 4.36 10.10 -14.26
N VAL A 38 5.36 10.26 -15.12
CA VAL A 38 6.73 10.67 -14.77
C VAL A 38 7.00 12.02 -15.39
N VAL A 39 7.61 12.92 -14.66
CA VAL A 39 7.96 14.25 -15.16
C VAL A 39 8.80 14.13 -16.44
N GLY A 40 8.38 14.84 -17.49
CA GLY A 40 8.96 14.78 -18.82
C GLY A 40 8.34 13.74 -19.75
N ASP A 41 7.29 13.02 -19.31
CA ASP A 41 6.48 12.21 -20.24
C ASP A 41 5.61 13.11 -21.13
N LYS A 42 5.45 12.75 -22.40
CA LYS A 42 4.34 13.19 -23.25
C LYS A 42 3.31 12.06 -23.35
N LEU A 43 2.10 12.32 -22.89
CA LEU A 43 1.10 11.29 -22.64
C LEU A 43 -0.20 11.58 -23.37
N LYS A 44 -0.85 10.52 -23.85
CA LYS A 44 -2.25 10.53 -24.21
C LYS A 44 -3.05 10.07 -22.99
N VAL A 45 -3.93 10.92 -22.50
CA VAL A 45 -4.64 10.68 -21.23
C VAL A 45 -6.14 10.83 -21.41
N LYS A 46 -6.91 10.03 -20.66
CA LYS A 46 -8.36 10.10 -20.61
C LYS A 46 -8.78 10.83 -19.35
N ILE A 47 -9.66 11.83 -19.47
CA ILE A 47 -10.22 12.56 -18.33
C ILE A 47 -11.19 11.68 -17.57
N THR A 48 -10.88 11.41 -16.29
CA THR A 48 -11.68 10.55 -15.40
C THR A 48 -12.49 11.32 -14.36
N SER A 49 -12.11 12.58 -14.10
CA SER A 49 -12.86 13.47 -13.20
C SER A 49 -12.63 14.91 -13.63
N LEU A 50 -13.68 15.71 -13.60
CA LEU A 50 -13.65 17.12 -13.97
C LEU A 50 -14.24 17.96 -12.83
N ASN A 51 -13.45 18.93 -12.34
CA ASN A 51 -13.82 19.92 -11.34
C ASN A 51 -13.72 21.33 -11.95
N LYS A 52 -14.18 22.36 -11.23
CA LYS A 52 -14.13 23.75 -11.70
C LYS A 52 -12.71 24.25 -11.97
N THR A 53 -11.72 23.82 -11.19
CA THR A 53 -10.34 24.34 -11.20
C THR A 53 -9.29 23.33 -11.64
N TYR A 54 -9.64 22.05 -11.73
CA TYR A 54 -8.73 20.97 -12.15
C TYR A 54 -9.48 19.77 -12.69
N ALA A 55 -8.77 18.91 -13.42
CA ALA A 55 -9.24 17.56 -13.76
C ALA A 55 -8.28 16.47 -13.26
N LYS A 56 -8.77 15.23 -13.25
CA LYS A 56 -7.94 14.03 -13.07
C LYS A 56 -7.99 13.21 -14.35
N ALA A 57 -6.86 12.58 -14.67
CA ALA A 57 -6.75 11.77 -15.87
C ALA A 57 -5.94 10.49 -15.62
N GLU A 58 -6.22 9.47 -16.41
CA GLU A 58 -5.48 8.22 -16.48
C GLU A 58 -4.76 8.09 -17.81
N ILE A 59 -3.58 7.49 -17.80
CA ILE A 59 -2.75 7.28 -18.97
C ILE A 59 -3.41 6.24 -19.88
N VAL A 60 -3.64 6.61 -21.14
CA VAL A 60 -4.04 5.69 -22.21
C VAL A 60 -2.80 5.16 -22.92
N GLU A 61 -1.85 6.08 -23.22
CA GLU A 61 -0.65 5.78 -23.97
C GLU A 61 0.48 6.74 -23.59
N ALA A 62 1.71 6.25 -23.52
CA ALA A 62 2.89 7.08 -23.42
C ALA A 62 3.42 7.38 -24.84
N VAL A 63 3.10 8.54 -25.37
CA VAL A 63 3.47 8.98 -26.74
C VAL A 63 4.99 9.17 -26.86
N ASN A 64 5.59 9.82 -25.86
CA ASN A 64 7.03 9.99 -25.74
C ASN A 64 7.41 9.86 -24.26
N PRO A 65 7.78 8.66 -23.79
CA PRO A 65 8.14 8.44 -22.41
C PRO A 65 9.39 9.20 -21.98
N SER A 66 9.37 9.76 -20.80
CA SER A 66 10.54 10.37 -20.17
C SER A 66 11.70 9.36 -20.10
N LYS A 67 12.93 9.79 -20.38
CA LYS A 67 14.14 8.97 -20.15
C LYS A 67 14.32 8.57 -18.66
N LYS A 68 13.57 9.21 -17.78
CA LYS A 68 13.55 8.96 -16.32
C LYS A 68 12.43 8.03 -15.88
N ARG A 69 11.61 7.57 -16.83
CA ARG A 69 10.62 6.50 -16.61
C ARG A 69 11.30 5.15 -16.63
N ILE A 70 11.10 4.37 -15.57
CA ILE A 70 11.59 2.99 -15.49
C ILE A 70 10.42 2.01 -15.35
N LYS A 71 10.68 0.74 -15.60
CA LYS A 71 9.74 -0.32 -15.29
C LYS A 71 9.67 -0.49 -13.76
N ALA A 72 8.46 -0.44 -13.19
CA ALA A 72 8.27 -0.67 -11.76
C ALA A 72 8.73 -2.08 -11.37
N LEU A 73 9.37 -2.20 -10.20
CA LEU A 73 9.81 -3.49 -9.65
C LEU A 73 8.63 -4.43 -9.35
N CYS A 74 7.49 -3.86 -8.96
CA CYS A 74 6.30 -4.62 -8.62
C CYS A 74 5.49 -4.97 -9.87
N PRO A 75 5.22 -6.25 -10.15
CA PRO A 75 4.45 -6.67 -11.34
C PRO A 75 2.99 -6.22 -11.30
N ILE A 76 2.45 -5.90 -10.11
CA ILE A 76 1.08 -5.44 -9.92
C ILE A 76 1.00 -3.96 -9.54
N TYR A 77 2.04 -3.17 -9.84
CA TYR A 77 2.16 -1.75 -9.49
C TYR A 77 0.92 -0.93 -9.89
N ASN A 78 0.40 -1.14 -11.10
CA ASN A 78 -0.76 -0.41 -11.60
C ASN A 78 -2.10 -0.83 -10.97
N ALA A 79 -2.17 -2.04 -10.40
CA ALA A 79 -3.38 -2.58 -9.78
C ALA A 79 -3.42 -2.35 -8.27
N CYS A 80 -2.25 -2.29 -7.62
CA CYS A 80 -2.12 -2.12 -6.18
C CYS A 80 -2.14 -0.64 -5.79
N GLY A 81 -2.96 -0.26 -4.82
CA GLY A 81 -3.07 1.12 -4.32
C GLY A 81 -1.96 1.57 -3.37
N SER A 82 -0.97 0.72 -3.09
CA SER A 82 -0.01 0.97 -2.01
C SER A 82 1.24 1.77 -2.40
N CYS A 83 1.57 1.85 -3.70
CA CYS A 83 2.77 2.52 -4.21
C CYS A 83 2.42 3.46 -5.35
N GLN A 84 3.09 4.64 -5.43
CA GLN A 84 2.81 5.66 -6.44
C GLN A 84 4.00 5.98 -7.35
N LEU A 85 5.26 5.68 -6.94
CA LEU A 85 6.46 6.26 -7.55
C LEU A 85 7.51 5.22 -7.95
N GLN A 86 7.14 3.93 -8.12
CA GLN A 86 8.09 2.89 -8.52
C GLN A 86 8.53 2.96 -10.00
N ASN A 87 7.86 3.77 -10.79
CA ASN A 87 8.13 3.98 -12.20
C ASN A 87 9.11 5.14 -12.49
N TYR A 88 9.72 5.70 -11.45
CA TYR A 88 10.74 6.74 -11.54
C TYR A 88 12.15 6.17 -11.38
N ASP A 89 13.12 6.67 -12.16
CA ASP A 89 14.53 6.60 -11.78
C ASP A 89 14.70 7.18 -10.37
N TYR A 90 15.39 6.44 -9.48
CA TYR A 90 15.41 6.83 -8.06
C TYR A 90 16.14 8.14 -7.81
N ASN A 91 17.24 8.41 -8.51
CA ASN A 91 17.97 9.67 -8.34
C ASN A 91 17.12 10.86 -8.80
N PHE A 92 16.46 10.71 -9.96
CA PHE A 92 15.54 11.72 -10.46
C PHE A 92 14.33 11.93 -9.53
N LEU A 93 13.82 10.85 -8.92
CA LEU A 93 12.75 10.95 -7.92
C LEU A 93 13.18 11.79 -6.70
N ILE A 94 14.40 11.63 -6.23
CA ILE A 94 14.95 12.46 -5.14
C ILE A 94 15.00 13.93 -5.53
N GLU A 95 15.43 14.25 -6.75
CA GLU A 95 15.40 15.63 -7.28
C GLU A 95 13.97 16.20 -7.31
N GLN A 96 12.98 15.39 -7.74
CA GLN A 96 11.59 15.83 -7.76
C GLN A 96 11.03 16.04 -6.34
N LYS A 97 11.39 15.18 -5.39
CA LYS A 97 11.01 15.36 -3.99
C LYS A 97 11.62 16.60 -3.35
N GLN A 98 12.88 16.90 -3.70
CA GLN A 98 13.52 18.14 -3.30
C GLN A 98 12.77 19.36 -3.79
N LYS A 99 12.37 19.37 -5.09
CA LYS A 99 11.56 20.46 -5.67
C LYS A 99 10.20 20.62 -5.00
N ILE A 100 9.54 19.52 -4.64
CA ILE A 100 8.27 19.57 -3.89
C ILE A 100 8.47 20.28 -2.55
N LEU A 101 9.55 19.95 -1.83
CA LEU A 101 9.85 20.56 -0.54
C LEU A 101 10.16 22.06 -0.70
N GLU A 102 10.96 22.43 -1.69
CA GLU A 102 11.29 23.82 -2.01
C GLU A 102 10.04 24.64 -2.36
N ASP A 103 9.09 24.05 -3.11
CA ASP A 103 7.81 24.70 -3.43
C ASP A 103 6.92 24.92 -2.21
N ILE A 104 6.87 23.93 -1.29
CA ILE A 104 6.07 24.03 -0.07
C ILE A 104 6.59 25.15 0.83
N PHE A 105 7.91 25.30 0.91
CA PHE A 105 8.54 26.32 1.75
C PHE A 105 8.87 27.61 0.99
N LYS A 106 8.40 27.76 -0.24
CA LYS A 106 8.55 29.01 -1.00
C LYS A 106 7.88 30.18 -0.26
N GLY A 107 8.65 31.20 0.05
CA GLY A 107 8.20 32.38 0.81
C GLY A 107 8.47 32.31 2.32
N PHE A 108 9.00 31.19 2.81
CA PHE A 108 9.52 31.11 4.19
C PHE A 108 11.03 31.38 4.22
N ASN A 109 11.49 32.08 5.23
CA ASN A 109 12.93 32.30 5.43
C ASN A 109 13.59 31.09 6.10
N VAL A 110 13.68 29.99 5.34
CA VAL A 110 14.26 28.71 5.80
C VAL A 110 15.27 28.17 4.78
N LYS A 111 16.34 27.55 5.26
CA LYS A 111 17.30 26.84 4.41
C LYS A 111 16.83 25.40 4.21
N ILE A 112 16.52 25.02 2.98
CA ILE A 112 16.21 23.64 2.63
C ILE A 112 17.51 22.87 2.41
N LEU A 113 17.73 21.83 3.22
CA LEU A 113 18.88 20.95 3.05
C LEU A 113 18.63 19.91 1.94
N PRO A 114 19.70 19.35 1.33
CA PRO A 114 19.58 18.29 0.35
C PRO A 114 18.84 17.07 0.90
N PHE A 115 18.03 16.45 0.07
CA PHE A 115 17.27 15.27 0.44
C PHE A 115 18.19 14.06 0.69
N ILE A 116 18.05 13.42 1.84
CA ILE A 116 18.84 12.23 2.19
C ILE A 116 18.25 11.02 1.47
N LYS A 117 19.10 10.34 0.69
CA LYS A 117 18.70 9.13 -0.02
C LYS A 117 18.52 7.95 0.94
N SER A 118 17.52 7.11 0.66
CA SER A 118 17.40 5.83 1.36
C SER A 118 18.53 4.88 0.89
N PRO A 119 19.15 4.12 1.80
CA PRO A 119 20.13 3.11 1.42
C PRO A 119 19.53 1.94 0.65
N LYS A 120 18.21 1.72 0.80
CA LYS A 120 17.44 0.68 0.09
C LYS A 120 16.24 1.29 -0.63
N ILE A 121 16.00 0.89 -1.87
CA ILE A 121 14.84 1.28 -2.68
C ILE A 121 13.76 0.20 -2.75
N SER A 122 14.07 -1.01 -2.30
CA SER A 122 13.19 -2.16 -2.09
C SER A 122 13.39 -2.71 -0.67
N GLU A 123 12.52 -3.62 -0.24
CA GLU A 123 12.60 -4.33 1.06
C GLU A 123 12.73 -3.43 2.30
N TYR A 124 12.28 -2.18 2.20
CA TYR A 124 12.44 -1.19 3.27
C TYR A 124 11.25 -1.12 4.24
N ARG A 125 10.12 -1.80 3.92
CA ARG A 125 8.95 -1.74 4.78
C ARG A 125 9.14 -2.57 6.05
N CYS A 126 9.15 -1.91 7.19
CA CYS A 126 9.19 -2.53 8.51
C CYS A 126 7.79 -2.72 9.14
N LYS A 127 6.75 -2.12 8.58
CA LYS A 127 5.35 -2.28 8.97
C LYS A 127 4.49 -2.68 7.78
N ILE A 128 3.86 -3.83 7.85
CA ILE A 128 2.94 -4.34 6.83
C ILE A 128 1.58 -4.59 7.48
N GLN A 129 0.50 -4.17 6.81
CA GLN A 129 -0.88 -4.39 7.26
C GLN A 129 -1.68 -4.94 6.09
N TYR A 130 -2.07 -6.21 6.18
CA TYR A 130 -2.85 -6.88 5.16
C TYR A 130 -4.27 -7.15 5.63
N PRO A 131 -5.30 -6.51 5.05
CA PRO A 131 -6.65 -7.06 5.10
C PRO A 131 -6.66 -8.49 4.59
N ALA A 132 -7.42 -9.34 5.26
CA ALA A 132 -7.66 -10.71 4.85
C ALA A 132 -9.12 -10.85 4.38
N ARG A 133 -9.31 -11.52 3.25
CA ARG A 133 -10.64 -11.82 2.68
C ARG A 133 -10.66 -13.27 2.22
N GLN A 134 -11.84 -13.82 2.06
CA GLN A 134 -12.03 -15.18 1.55
C GLN A 134 -12.90 -15.16 0.30
N THR A 135 -12.50 -15.92 -0.71
CA THR A 135 -13.32 -16.09 -1.92
C THR A 135 -14.55 -16.93 -1.60
N LYS A 136 -15.70 -16.56 -2.16
CA LYS A 136 -16.99 -17.21 -1.87
C LYS A 136 -16.99 -18.71 -2.22
N ASN A 137 -16.45 -19.06 -3.39
CA ASN A 137 -16.57 -20.41 -3.94
C ASN A 137 -15.43 -21.35 -3.50
N SER A 138 -14.21 -20.87 -3.38
CA SER A 138 -13.03 -21.73 -3.15
C SER A 138 -12.50 -21.67 -1.71
N LYS A 139 -13.14 -20.89 -0.84
CA LYS A 139 -12.63 -20.61 0.54
C LYS A 139 -11.18 -20.14 0.57
N ARG A 140 -10.61 -19.74 -0.57
CA ARG A 140 -9.23 -19.31 -0.68
C ARG A 140 -9.04 -17.98 0.02
N ILE A 141 -7.97 -17.87 0.81
CA ILE A 141 -7.62 -16.65 1.52
C ILE A 141 -6.86 -15.72 0.60
N LEU A 142 -7.31 -14.47 0.55
CA LEU A 142 -6.68 -13.37 -0.14
C LEU A 142 -6.13 -12.39 0.90
N MET A 143 -4.88 -11.97 0.73
CA MET A 143 -4.25 -10.96 1.58
C MET A 143 -3.50 -9.96 0.68
N GLY A 144 -3.61 -8.68 1.00
CA GLY A 144 -2.96 -7.65 0.19
C GLY A 144 -3.42 -6.25 0.55
N TYR A 145 -3.37 -5.32 -0.39
CA TYR A 145 -3.81 -3.94 -0.21
C TYR A 145 -5.05 -3.64 -1.04
N PHE A 146 -5.82 -2.66 -0.61
CA PHE A 146 -6.95 -2.19 -1.40
C PHE A 146 -6.47 -1.41 -2.65
N LYS A 147 -7.24 -1.51 -3.72
CA LYS A 147 -7.09 -0.60 -4.85
C LYS A 147 -7.35 0.83 -4.40
N ASN A 148 -6.78 1.79 -5.09
CA ASN A 148 -6.98 3.21 -4.76
C ASN A 148 -8.46 3.56 -4.71
N ASN A 149 -8.85 4.29 -3.65
CA ASN A 149 -10.21 4.76 -3.41
C ASN A 149 -11.29 3.65 -3.45
N SER A 150 -10.95 2.43 -3.05
CA SER A 150 -11.89 1.31 -3.03
C SER A 150 -11.63 0.35 -1.87
N HIS A 151 -12.62 -0.50 -1.57
CA HIS A 151 -12.50 -1.65 -0.67
C HIS A 151 -12.21 -2.96 -1.43
N GLU A 152 -11.92 -2.87 -2.73
CA GLU A 152 -11.54 -4.04 -3.52
C GLU A 152 -10.10 -4.45 -3.22
N LEU A 153 -9.93 -5.68 -2.75
CA LEU A 153 -8.63 -6.21 -2.35
C LEU A 153 -7.83 -6.69 -3.57
N THR A 154 -6.65 -6.13 -3.75
CA THR A 154 -5.63 -6.70 -4.65
C THR A 154 -4.86 -7.77 -3.89
N ASN A 155 -5.01 -9.04 -4.30
CA ASN A 155 -4.26 -10.13 -3.68
C ASN A 155 -2.78 -10.04 -4.04
N ILE A 156 -1.91 -9.97 -3.02
CA ILE A 156 -0.47 -9.81 -3.20
C ILE A 156 0.23 -11.13 -2.90
N LYS A 157 0.69 -11.81 -3.94
CA LYS A 157 1.52 -13.03 -3.78
C LYS A 157 2.96 -12.69 -3.39
N PHE A 158 3.48 -11.60 -3.95
CA PHE A 158 4.83 -11.11 -3.70
C PHE A 158 4.84 -9.58 -3.72
N CYS A 159 5.48 -8.96 -2.75
CA CYS A 159 5.67 -7.51 -2.66
C CYS A 159 7.17 -7.18 -2.53
N PRO A 160 7.79 -6.53 -3.52
CA PRO A 160 9.21 -6.21 -3.47
C PRO A 160 9.57 -5.09 -2.48
N MET A 161 8.57 -4.43 -1.89
CA MET A 161 8.81 -3.34 -0.93
C MET A 161 8.95 -3.85 0.51
N GLN A 162 8.67 -5.12 0.78
CA GLN A 162 8.84 -5.76 2.08
C GLN A 162 9.90 -6.84 2.02
N PRO A 163 10.57 -7.19 3.13
CA PRO A 163 11.49 -8.30 3.19
C PRO A 163 10.85 -9.62 2.75
N ASP A 164 11.62 -10.48 2.07
CA ASP A 164 11.13 -11.74 1.50
C ASP A 164 10.52 -12.66 2.53
N ILE A 165 11.09 -12.71 3.73
CA ILE A 165 10.54 -13.50 4.84
C ILE A 165 9.08 -13.14 5.16
N ILE A 166 8.67 -11.89 4.97
CA ILE A 166 7.27 -11.47 5.16
C ILE A 166 6.39 -12.03 4.02
N ASN A 167 6.91 -12.12 2.78
CA ASN A 167 6.20 -12.75 1.67
C ASN A 167 5.93 -14.23 1.98
N GLU A 168 6.95 -14.95 2.48
CA GLU A 168 6.87 -16.38 2.86
C GLU A 168 5.88 -16.61 4.00
N ILE A 169 6.00 -15.85 5.10
CA ILE A 169 5.07 -15.96 6.24
C ILE A 169 3.64 -15.63 5.82
N THR A 170 3.45 -14.62 4.96
CA THR A 170 2.12 -14.27 4.44
C THR A 170 1.53 -15.43 3.63
N GLN A 171 2.34 -16.11 2.81
CA GLN A 171 1.88 -17.28 2.06
C GLN A 171 1.53 -18.45 3.00
N TYR A 172 2.37 -18.70 4.00
CA TYR A 172 2.09 -19.73 5.02
C TYR A 172 0.75 -19.47 5.74
N ILE A 173 0.49 -18.21 6.12
CA ILE A 173 -0.79 -17.85 6.76
C ILE A 173 -1.97 -18.14 5.83
N ARG A 174 -1.88 -17.81 4.54
CA ARG A 174 -2.94 -18.12 3.55
C ARG A 174 -3.25 -19.59 3.45
N ASP A 175 -2.22 -20.42 3.48
CA ASP A 175 -2.34 -21.85 3.22
C ASP A 175 -2.79 -22.63 4.48
N ASN A 176 -2.53 -22.09 5.67
CA ASN A 176 -2.71 -22.80 6.93
C ASN A 176 -3.74 -22.18 7.89
N TRP A 177 -4.28 -20.97 7.59
CA TRP A 177 -5.32 -20.37 8.44
C TRP A 177 -6.64 -21.14 8.32
N VAL A 178 -7.19 -21.58 9.48
CA VAL A 178 -8.33 -22.53 9.53
C VAL A 178 -9.68 -21.88 9.79
N SER A 179 -9.70 -20.67 10.35
CA SER A 179 -10.95 -20.01 10.78
C SER A 179 -11.30 -18.88 9.83
N GLY A 180 -12.25 -18.99 8.99
CA GLY A 180 -12.68 -18.01 7.97
C GLY A 180 -12.19 -16.56 8.07
N CYS A 181 -12.21 -15.84 6.96
CA CYS A 181 -11.85 -14.41 6.91
C CYS A 181 -13.10 -13.53 6.94
N TYR A 182 -12.91 -12.32 7.44
CA TYR A 182 -13.98 -11.33 7.58
C TYR A 182 -14.63 -10.95 6.25
N ASP A 183 -15.96 -11.07 6.22
CA ASP A 183 -16.81 -10.52 5.18
C ASP A 183 -17.48 -9.24 5.69
N GLU A 184 -17.08 -8.11 5.13
CA GLU A 184 -17.56 -6.78 5.53
C GLU A 184 -19.07 -6.60 5.29
N LYS A 185 -19.64 -7.28 4.28
CA LYS A 185 -21.07 -7.16 3.95
C LYS A 185 -21.93 -7.77 5.03
N ASN A 186 -21.56 -8.97 5.47
CA ASN A 186 -22.34 -9.77 6.42
C ASN A 186 -21.84 -9.63 7.87
N ASN A 187 -20.74 -8.93 8.11
CA ASN A 187 -20.04 -8.82 9.40
C ASN A 187 -19.73 -10.20 10.01
N GLN A 188 -19.32 -11.16 9.17
CA GLN A 188 -19.03 -12.54 9.55
C GLN A 188 -17.58 -12.91 9.23
N GLY A 189 -17.11 -14.03 9.82
CA GLY A 189 -15.73 -14.49 9.65
C GLY A 189 -14.78 -13.86 10.66
N LEU A 190 -13.70 -14.56 10.98
CA LEU A 190 -12.85 -14.23 12.13
C LEU A 190 -11.69 -13.29 11.78
N LEU A 191 -10.90 -13.59 10.75
CA LEU A 191 -9.67 -12.83 10.44
C LEU A 191 -9.98 -11.57 9.62
N LYS A 192 -9.74 -10.41 10.19
CA LYS A 192 -9.87 -9.10 9.52
C LYS A 192 -8.59 -8.65 8.85
N ASN A 193 -7.49 -8.64 9.61
CA ASN A 193 -6.19 -8.16 9.17
C ASN A 193 -5.07 -8.96 9.81
N VAL A 194 -3.91 -8.98 9.15
CA VAL A 194 -2.63 -9.41 9.72
C VAL A 194 -1.66 -8.24 9.63
N ILE A 195 -1.03 -7.91 10.76
CA ILE A 195 -0.07 -6.81 10.85
C ILE A 195 1.28 -7.41 11.24
N PHE A 196 2.30 -7.07 10.46
CA PHE A 196 3.68 -7.42 10.75
C PHE A 196 4.45 -6.19 11.17
N ARG A 197 5.33 -6.39 12.14
CA ARG A 197 6.41 -5.47 12.49
C ARG A 197 7.71 -6.25 12.43
N ILE A 198 8.68 -5.75 11.71
CA ILE A 198 10.00 -6.34 11.59
C ILE A 198 11.04 -5.28 11.94
N ASN A 199 12.05 -5.67 12.67
CA ASN A 199 13.16 -4.78 13.02
C ASN A 199 14.11 -4.55 11.82
N SER A 200 15.03 -3.61 11.95
CA SER A 200 15.95 -3.24 10.87
C SER A 200 16.97 -4.33 10.53
N SER A 201 17.29 -5.20 11.49
CA SER A 201 18.19 -6.35 11.31
C SER A 201 17.52 -7.52 10.56
N LEU A 202 16.21 -7.48 10.40
CA LEU A 202 15.38 -8.52 9.76
C LEU A 202 15.40 -9.88 10.48
N ASP A 203 15.77 -9.92 11.75
CA ASP A 203 15.91 -11.12 12.58
C ASP A 203 14.80 -11.31 13.62
N SER A 204 13.89 -10.33 13.72
CA SER A 204 12.83 -10.33 14.72
C SER A 204 11.53 -9.75 14.17
N ILE A 205 10.46 -10.53 14.26
CA ILE A 205 9.12 -10.17 13.76
C ILE A 205 8.10 -10.28 14.88
N LEU A 206 7.24 -9.27 15.03
CA LEU A 206 5.97 -9.37 15.76
C LEU A 206 4.81 -9.43 14.77
N ILE A 207 3.85 -10.30 15.06
CA ILE A 207 2.64 -10.44 14.25
C ILE A 207 1.40 -10.18 15.11
N VAL A 208 0.51 -9.33 14.61
CA VAL A 208 -0.80 -9.08 15.22
C VAL A 208 -1.90 -9.59 14.29
N PHE A 209 -2.69 -10.54 14.74
CA PHE A 209 -3.90 -10.99 14.08
C PHE A 209 -5.07 -10.17 14.59
N VAL A 210 -5.69 -9.39 13.71
CA VAL A 210 -6.89 -8.61 14.07
C VAL A 210 -8.11 -9.46 13.79
N LEU A 211 -8.86 -9.76 14.83
CA LEU A 211 -9.99 -10.68 14.79
C LEU A 211 -11.32 -9.96 14.97
N ASN A 212 -12.32 -10.39 14.20
CA ASN A 212 -13.71 -9.93 14.28
C ASN A 212 -14.44 -10.60 15.45
N THR A 213 -13.98 -10.34 16.65
CA THR A 213 -14.56 -10.85 17.91
C THR A 213 -14.19 -9.91 19.05
N ASN A 214 -14.82 -10.09 20.21
CA ASN A 214 -14.37 -9.48 21.45
C ASN A 214 -13.61 -10.52 22.31
N LYS A 215 -12.96 -10.03 23.37
CA LYS A 215 -12.13 -10.86 24.25
C LYS A 215 -12.91 -11.99 24.92
N GLU A 216 -14.13 -11.70 25.39
CA GLU A 216 -14.97 -12.64 26.15
C GLU A 216 -15.45 -13.83 25.30
N LYS A 217 -15.65 -13.61 23.99
CA LYS A 217 -16.09 -14.64 23.05
C LYS A 217 -14.94 -15.40 22.41
N PHE A 218 -13.71 -14.90 22.56
CA PHE A 218 -12.54 -15.49 21.91
C PHE A 218 -12.13 -16.80 22.60
N LYS A 219 -12.07 -17.89 21.83
CA LYS A 219 -11.57 -19.20 22.27
C LYS A 219 -10.18 -19.43 21.69
N LYS A 220 -9.16 -19.23 22.50
CA LYS A 220 -7.75 -19.40 22.12
C LYS A 220 -7.45 -20.77 21.51
N SER A 221 -8.07 -21.83 22.05
CA SER A 221 -7.88 -23.21 21.59
C SER A 221 -8.17 -23.43 20.11
N GLU A 222 -9.07 -22.63 19.50
CA GLU A 222 -9.44 -22.77 18.10
C GLU A 222 -8.29 -22.44 17.13
N ILE A 223 -7.37 -21.56 17.52
CA ILE A 223 -6.26 -21.10 16.67
C ILE A 223 -4.87 -21.29 17.31
N GLU A 224 -4.81 -21.82 18.52
CA GLU A 224 -3.54 -22.00 19.24
C GLU A 224 -2.58 -22.94 18.52
N THR A 225 -3.09 -24.04 17.98
CA THR A 225 -2.30 -24.99 17.19
C THR A 225 -1.67 -24.33 15.96
N PHE A 226 -2.41 -23.46 15.28
CA PHE A 226 -1.90 -22.69 14.15
C PHE A 226 -0.75 -21.78 14.58
N PHE A 227 -0.89 -21.02 15.68
CA PHE A 227 0.16 -20.14 16.17
C PHE A 227 1.42 -20.89 16.61
N LYS A 228 1.28 -22.02 17.30
CA LYS A 228 2.42 -22.88 17.67
C LYS A 228 3.18 -23.40 16.45
N LYS A 229 2.46 -23.85 15.41
CA LYS A 229 3.08 -24.28 14.14
C LYS A 229 3.76 -23.11 13.43
N LEU A 230 3.13 -21.94 13.36
CA LEU A 230 3.68 -20.75 12.71
C LEU A 230 5.03 -20.35 13.33
N ILE A 231 5.12 -20.23 14.64
CA ILE A 231 6.38 -19.88 15.34
C ILE A 231 7.44 -20.97 15.15
N LYS A 232 7.05 -22.24 15.24
CA LYS A 232 7.97 -23.36 15.01
C LYS A 232 8.56 -23.34 13.60
N THR A 233 7.75 -23.00 12.60
CA THR A 233 8.17 -22.91 11.19
C THR A 233 9.06 -21.70 10.94
N TYR A 234 8.77 -20.57 11.60
CA TYR A 234 9.48 -19.31 11.43
C TYR A 234 10.02 -18.78 12.76
N PRO A 235 11.18 -19.23 13.23
CA PRO A 235 11.76 -18.81 14.53
C PRO A 235 12.11 -17.32 14.62
N VAL A 236 12.14 -16.63 13.48
CA VAL A 236 12.26 -15.15 13.40
C VAL A 236 11.02 -14.44 13.99
N ILE A 237 9.88 -15.12 14.12
CA ILE A 237 8.69 -14.59 14.78
C ILE A 237 8.90 -14.67 16.29
N LYS A 238 9.17 -13.52 16.92
CA LYS A 238 9.42 -13.44 18.37
C LYS A 238 8.14 -13.29 19.17
N GLY A 239 7.08 -12.72 18.61
CA GLY A 239 5.82 -12.56 19.31
C GLY A 239 4.59 -12.61 18.39
N VAL A 240 3.53 -13.24 18.90
CA VAL A 240 2.22 -13.29 18.26
C VAL A 240 1.17 -12.70 19.18
N PHE A 241 0.39 -11.79 18.66
CA PHE A 241 -0.66 -11.05 19.34
C PHE A 241 -2.00 -11.22 18.63
N VAL A 242 -3.07 -11.11 19.39
CA VAL A 242 -4.43 -10.98 18.89
C VAL A 242 -4.98 -9.62 19.30
N ASN A 243 -5.50 -8.89 18.34
CA ASN A 243 -6.25 -7.66 18.57
C ASN A 243 -7.74 -7.91 18.31
N PHE A 244 -8.59 -7.50 19.25
CA PHE A 244 -10.03 -7.71 19.20
C PHE A 244 -10.73 -6.49 18.60
N ASN A 245 -11.33 -6.66 17.42
CA ASN A 245 -12.05 -5.60 16.72
C ASN A 245 -13.32 -6.15 16.07
N ASP A 246 -14.41 -6.24 16.85
CA ASP A 246 -15.74 -6.67 16.40
C ASP A 246 -16.56 -5.54 15.75
N LYS A 247 -16.02 -4.32 15.68
CA LYS A 247 -16.72 -3.17 15.14
C LYS A 247 -16.62 -3.08 13.61
N LYS A 248 -17.72 -2.74 12.97
CA LYS A 248 -17.76 -2.34 11.56
C LYS A 248 -17.33 -0.86 11.43
N SER A 249 -16.03 -0.62 11.31
CA SER A 249 -15.44 0.72 11.22
C SER A 249 -14.18 0.70 10.36
N ASN A 250 -13.71 1.87 9.95
CA ASN A 250 -12.44 2.02 9.22
C ASN A 250 -11.20 1.85 10.11
N SER A 251 -11.39 1.73 11.45
CA SER A 251 -10.29 1.44 12.36
C SER A 251 -9.83 0.00 12.19
N ILE A 252 -8.56 -0.19 11.91
CA ILE A 252 -7.96 -1.53 11.77
C ILE A 252 -7.87 -2.22 13.12
N LEU A 253 -7.37 -1.50 14.14
CA LEU A 253 -7.21 -2.03 15.49
C LEU A 253 -8.42 -1.69 16.36
N GLY A 254 -8.86 -2.67 17.13
CA GLY A 254 -9.73 -2.48 18.29
C GLY A 254 -8.96 -1.98 19.52
N LYS A 255 -9.66 -1.79 20.62
CA LYS A 255 -9.08 -1.21 21.85
C LYS A 255 -8.18 -2.18 22.62
N THR A 256 -8.42 -3.48 22.51
CA THR A 256 -7.74 -4.50 23.30
C THR A 256 -6.85 -5.36 22.43
N THR A 257 -5.60 -5.56 22.88
CA THR A 257 -4.64 -6.47 22.27
C THR A 257 -4.10 -7.40 23.35
N GLU A 258 -4.00 -8.69 23.07
CA GLU A 258 -3.41 -9.70 23.96
C GLU A 258 -2.23 -10.39 23.31
N LYS A 259 -1.17 -10.59 24.07
CA LYS A 259 -0.08 -11.47 23.69
C LYS A 259 -0.52 -12.93 23.83
N ILE A 260 -0.32 -13.69 22.77
CA ILE A 260 -0.63 -15.12 22.74
C ILE A 260 0.60 -15.94 23.04
N ILE A 261 1.73 -15.63 22.40
CA ILE A 261 3.01 -16.35 22.52
C ILE A 261 4.17 -15.36 22.33
N GLY A 262 5.28 -15.59 23.01
CA GLY A 262 6.57 -14.96 22.74
C GLY A 262 6.79 -13.64 23.47
N GLU A 263 7.58 -12.76 22.83
CA GLU A 263 8.08 -11.52 23.40
C GLU A 263 7.16 -10.34 23.11
N ASP A 264 7.31 -9.23 23.87
CA ASP A 264 6.49 -8.02 23.75
C ASP A 264 7.13 -6.98 22.81
N PHE A 265 8.39 -7.15 22.49
CA PHE A 265 9.19 -6.19 21.70
C PHE A 265 10.21 -6.90 20.80
N ILE A 266 10.75 -6.16 19.81
CA ILE A 266 11.77 -6.59 18.86
C ILE A 266 12.84 -5.51 18.69
#